data_4defd51897b350902ee2da29202d6eef
#
_entry.id   4defd51897b350902ee2da29202d6eef
#
_cell.length_a   1.000
_cell.length_b   1.000
_cell.length_c   1.000
_cell.angle_alpha   90.00
_cell.angle_beta   90.00
_cell.angle_gamma   90.00
#
_symmetry.space_group_name_H-M   'P 1'
#
loop_
_entity.id
_entity.type
_entity.pdbx_description
1 polymer ?
#
loop_
_entity_poly.entity_id
_entity_poly.type
_entity_poly.pdbx_seq_one_letter_code
_entity_poly.pdbx_strand_id
1 'polypeptide(L)'
;MKRNTKSYAKFDMKGDDLTMSEPVFLKRTIVKQTLWSEHLQEERKLRIYLPPGYNEVLSYPVVYCQDGEEFFNFGRIATLAGQLILEQDVEPFIIVGVEVNVAVRTAEYAPFGSRFKQYLSCFAEEIIPFIEHNYPVRRTPGERIIAGDSLGGSVSLHLALAYPGLFSRVLSLSGAYYPETRDLLAREEDLSWLQINMVVGLQERDYKTDTGVYDFVEMNRETKAMLESKGATVSYREKDGQHLWGFWQKELPESLLYFFRP
;
A
#
# COMPACT_ATOMS: atom_id res chain seq x y z
N MET A 1 78.52 -5.84 -20.70
CA MET A 1 77.25 -5.86 -19.95
C MET A 1 76.40 -4.68 -20.39
N LYS A 2 75.47 -4.90 -21.31
CA LYS A 2 74.51 -3.88 -21.80
C LYS A 2 73.16 -4.14 -21.13
N ARG A 3 72.73 -3.17 -20.37
CA ARG A 3 71.34 -3.20 -19.76
C ARG A 3 70.33 -2.75 -20.80
N ASN A 4 69.37 -3.64 -21.08
CA ASN A 4 68.21 -3.35 -21.91
C ASN A 4 67.14 -2.64 -21.03
N THR A 5 66.86 -1.38 -21.36
CA THR A 5 65.72 -0.63 -20.85
C THR A 5 64.56 -0.84 -21.78
N LYS A 6 63.53 -1.56 -21.29
CA LYS A 6 62.24 -1.67 -21.98
C LYS A 6 61.43 -0.40 -21.72
N SER A 7 61.12 0.29 -22.82
CA SER A 7 60.17 1.41 -22.87
C SER A 7 58.77 0.89 -22.64
N TYR A 8 58.07 1.38 -21.61
CA TYR A 8 56.63 1.20 -21.43
C TYR A 8 55.90 2.27 -22.22
N ALA A 9 55.06 1.83 -23.17
CA ALA A 9 54.15 2.70 -23.90
C ALA A 9 53.11 3.26 -22.92
N LYS A 10 52.95 4.59 -22.89
CA LYS A 10 51.85 5.28 -22.24
C LYS A 10 50.59 4.99 -23.05
N PHE A 11 49.62 4.30 -22.43
CA PHE A 11 48.25 4.26 -22.92
C PHE A 11 47.55 5.55 -22.48
N ASP A 12 47.23 6.39 -23.45
CA ASP A 12 46.33 7.53 -23.29
C ASP A 12 44.91 6.94 -23.23
N MET A 13 44.33 6.83 -22.01
CA MET A 13 42.90 6.57 -21.84
C MET A 13 42.19 7.91 -22.03
N LYS A 14 41.63 8.13 -23.21
CA LYS A 14 40.53 9.07 -23.41
C LYS A 14 39.35 8.55 -22.62
N GLY A 15 38.81 9.38 -21.70
CA GLY A 15 37.63 9.06 -20.90
C GLY A 15 36.43 8.91 -21.80
N ASP A 16 36.01 7.68 -22.06
CA ASP A 16 34.65 7.38 -22.44
C ASP A 16 33.83 7.43 -21.16
N ASP A 17 32.88 8.33 -21.17
CA ASP A 17 31.84 8.50 -20.14
C ASP A 17 30.97 7.23 -20.12
N LEU A 18 31.43 6.22 -19.38
CA LEU A 18 30.66 5.01 -19.10
C LEU A 18 29.54 5.38 -18.11
N THR A 19 28.49 5.96 -18.64
CA THR A 19 27.18 5.89 -17.96
C THR A 19 26.81 4.42 -17.85
N MET A 20 27.19 3.82 -16.72
CA MET A 20 26.74 2.46 -16.40
C MET A 20 25.22 2.51 -16.32
N SER A 21 24.54 2.02 -17.34
CA SER A 21 23.12 1.76 -17.24
C SER A 21 22.88 0.82 -16.06
N GLU A 22 21.96 1.18 -15.17
CA GLU A 22 21.59 0.29 -14.06
C GLU A 22 21.35 -1.12 -14.60
N PRO A 23 21.88 -2.15 -13.93
CA PRO A 23 21.65 -3.52 -14.34
C PRO A 23 20.14 -3.77 -14.48
N VAL A 24 19.72 -4.38 -15.57
CA VAL A 24 18.30 -4.59 -15.91
C VAL A 24 17.51 -5.25 -14.75
N PHE A 25 18.16 -6.09 -13.95
CA PHE A 25 17.56 -6.75 -12.79
C PHE A 25 17.31 -5.82 -11.57
N LEU A 26 17.88 -4.60 -11.53
CA LEU A 26 17.62 -3.59 -10.51
C LEU A 26 16.50 -2.62 -10.91
N LYS A 27 16.07 -2.66 -12.18
CA LYS A 27 15.07 -1.73 -12.71
C LYS A 27 13.70 -2.06 -12.16
N ARG A 28 13.10 -1.11 -11.44
CA ARG A 28 11.68 -1.18 -11.07
C ARG A 28 10.80 -1.01 -12.30
N THR A 29 9.74 -1.78 -12.40
CA THR A 29 8.77 -1.68 -13.48
C THR A 29 7.41 -1.29 -12.92
N ILE A 30 6.75 -0.31 -13.54
CA ILE A 30 5.38 0.08 -13.21
C ILE A 30 4.55 -0.14 -14.48
N VAL A 31 3.58 -1.05 -14.38
CA VAL A 31 2.64 -1.38 -15.46
C VAL A 31 1.30 -0.69 -15.16
N LYS A 32 0.68 -0.09 -16.16
CA LYS A 32 -0.68 0.42 -16.07
C LYS A 32 -1.63 -0.55 -16.72
N GLN A 33 -2.70 -0.89 -16.03
CA GLN A 33 -3.76 -1.77 -16.49
C GLN A 33 -5.11 -1.07 -16.33
N THR A 34 -6.09 -1.54 -17.08
CA THR A 34 -7.48 -1.09 -16.98
C THR A 34 -8.37 -2.32 -17.04
N LEU A 35 -9.35 -2.40 -16.14
CA LEU A 35 -10.41 -3.39 -16.21
C LEU A 35 -11.77 -2.68 -16.24
N TRP A 36 -12.72 -3.27 -16.93
CA TRP A 36 -14.11 -2.88 -16.82
C TRP A 36 -14.73 -3.49 -15.57
N SER A 37 -15.37 -2.67 -14.74
CA SER A 37 -16.08 -3.14 -13.55
C SER A 37 -17.58 -3.23 -13.84
N GLU A 38 -18.13 -4.42 -13.73
CA GLU A 38 -19.58 -4.64 -13.81
C GLU A 38 -20.30 -4.10 -12.58
N HIS A 39 -19.65 -4.14 -11.39
CA HIS A 39 -20.23 -3.58 -10.17
C HIS A 39 -20.31 -2.06 -10.18
N LEU A 40 -19.31 -1.39 -10.77
CA LEU A 40 -19.25 0.08 -10.80
C LEU A 40 -19.76 0.67 -12.11
N GLN A 41 -19.91 -0.16 -13.17
CA GLN A 41 -20.29 0.24 -14.54
C GLN A 41 -19.35 1.30 -15.13
N GLU A 42 -18.05 1.13 -14.88
CA GLU A 42 -17.00 2.01 -15.39
C GLU A 42 -15.65 1.30 -15.44
N GLU A 43 -14.69 1.90 -16.14
CA GLU A 43 -13.31 1.43 -16.15
C GLU A 43 -12.60 1.77 -14.84
N ARG A 44 -11.91 0.77 -14.29
CA ARG A 44 -11.02 0.94 -13.13
C ARG A 44 -9.57 0.82 -13.58
N LYS A 45 -8.78 1.86 -13.30
CA LYS A 45 -7.36 1.91 -13.63
C LYS A 45 -6.53 1.36 -12.46
N LEU A 46 -5.49 0.60 -12.81
CA LEU A 46 -4.57 -0.01 -11.87
C LEU A 46 -3.13 0.38 -12.21
N ARG A 47 -2.31 0.62 -11.19
CA ARG A 47 -0.85 0.76 -11.30
C ARG A 47 -0.20 -0.42 -10.59
N ILE A 48 0.55 -1.22 -11.31
CA ILE A 48 1.18 -2.42 -10.79
C ILE A 48 2.69 -2.22 -10.75
N TYR A 49 3.27 -2.20 -9.55
CA TYR A 49 4.72 -2.25 -9.38
C TYR A 49 5.18 -3.68 -9.34
N LEU A 50 6.15 -4.00 -10.18
CA LEU A 50 6.88 -5.26 -10.18
C LEU A 50 8.23 -5.03 -9.53
N PRO A 51 8.62 -5.86 -8.54
CA PRO A 51 9.85 -5.65 -7.77
C PRO A 51 11.11 -5.84 -8.62
N PRO A 52 12.28 -5.33 -8.16
CA PRO A 52 13.55 -5.66 -8.77
C PRO A 52 13.75 -7.17 -8.86
N GLY A 53 14.22 -7.66 -10.00
CA GLY A 53 14.38 -9.10 -10.23
C GLY A 53 13.07 -9.87 -10.42
N TYR A 54 11.95 -9.19 -10.70
CA TYR A 54 10.66 -9.84 -10.96
C TYR A 54 10.78 -10.98 -11.98
N ASN A 55 10.18 -12.11 -11.65
CA ASN A 55 10.18 -13.32 -12.47
C ASN A 55 8.82 -14.02 -12.35
N GLU A 56 8.15 -14.27 -13.46
CA GLU A 56 6.82 -14.89 -13.54
C GLU A 56 6.77 -16.34 -13.01
N VAL A 57 7.92 -17.00 -12.85
CA VAL A 57 8.03 -18.36 -12.29
C VAL A 57 7.98 -18.34 -10.76
N LEU A 58 8.24 -17.20 -10.13
CA LEU A 58 8.18 -17.02 -8.68
C LEU A 58 6.76 -16.63 -8.25
N SER A 59 6.49 -16.63 -6.95
CA SER A 59 5.24 -16.08 -6.39
C SER A 59 5.53 -15.04 -5.33
N TYR A 60 4.70 -13.99 -5.26
CA TYR A 60 4.96 -12.80 -4.48
C TYR A 60 3.80 -12.48 -3.52
N PRO A 61 4.09 -12.01 -2.30
CA PRO A 61 3.11 -11.26 -1.52
C PRO A 61 2.65 -10.03 -2.30
N VAL A 62 1.47 -9.51 -1.97
CA VAL A 62 0.91 -8.35 -2.67
C VAL A 62 0.37 -7.30 -1.70
N VAL A 63 0.66 -6.03 -1.99
CA VAL A 63 0.12 -4.86 -1.30
C VAL A 63 -0.87 -4.16 -2.23
N TYR A 64 -2.14 -4.19 -1.87
CA TYR A 64 -3.19 -3.44 -2.57
C TYR A 64 -3.35 -2.07 -1.90
N CYS A 65 -3.21 -1.00 -2.66
CA CYS A 65 -3.34 0.38 -2.17
C CYS A 65 -4.62 1.01 -2.71
N GLN A 66 -5.44 1.54 -1.83
CA GLN A 66 -6.46 2.51 -2.19
C GLN A 66 -5.79 3.79 -2.71
N ASP A 67 -6.50 4.64 -3.45
CA ASP A 67 -5.94 5.88 -3.99
C ASP A 67 -4.59 5.66 -4.71
N GLY A 68 -4.56 4.65 -5.58
CA GLY A 68 -3.32 4.16 -6.17
C GLY A 68 -2.46 5.22 -6.84
N GLU A 69 -3.07 6.22 -7.48
CA GLU A 69 -2.33 7.34 -8.07
C GLU A 69 -1.54 8.12 -7.02
N GLU A 70 -2.15 8.41 -5.87
CA GLU A 70 -1.53 9.19 -4.80
C GLU A 70 -0.44 8.39 -4.08
N PHE A 71 -0.67 7.12 -3.77
CA PHE A 71 0.35 6.22 -3.20
C PHE A 71 1.61 6.15 -4.07
N PHE A 72 1.45 6.12 -5.39
CA PHE A 72 2.60 6.09 -6.32
C PHE A 72 3.25 7.46 -6.48
N ASN A 73 2.48 8.54 -6.64
CA ASN A 73 3.00 9.87 -6.97
C ASN A 73 3.50 10.60 -5.72
N PHE A 74 2.69 10.67 -4.66
CA PHE A 74 3.01 11.38 -3.41
C PHE A 74 3.61 10.45 -2.35
N GLY A 75 3.06 9.25 -2.19
CA GLY A 75 3.57 8.22 -1.29
C GLY A 75 4.90 7.62 -1.74
N ARG A 76 5.21 7.70 -3.05
CA ARG A 76 6.42 7.14 -3.67
C ARG A 76 6.64 5.66 -3.33
N ILE A 77 5.55 4.94 -3.12
CA ILE A 77 5.57 3.59 -2.56
C ILE A 77 6.45 2.62 -3.36
N ALA A 78 6.47 2.75 -4.70
CA ALA A 78 7.34 1.92 -5.55
C ALA A 78 8.84 2.19 -5.33
N THR A 79 9.23 3.43 -5.00
CA THR A 79 10.62 3.78 -4.66
C THR A 79 10.98 3.22 -3.30
N LEU A 80 10.12 3.42 -2.30
CA LEU A 80 10.33 2.94 -0.94
C LEU A 80 10.38 1.41 -0.89
N ALA A 81 9.50 0.71 -1.61
CA ALA A 81 9.53 -0.74 -1.73
C ALA A 81 10.85 -1.24 -2.34
N GLY A 82 11.32 -0.60 -3.42
CA GLY A 82 12.61 -0.93 -4.02
C GLY A 82 13.77 -0.78 -3.03
N GLN A 83 13.79 0.28 -2.23
CA GLN A 83 14.80 0.48 -1.18
C GLN A 83 14.72 -0.59 -0.09
N LEU A 84 13.52 -0.92 0.39
CA LEU A 84 13.33 -1.96 1.39
C LEU A 84 13.82 -3.32 0.91
N ILE A 85 13.53 -3.68 -0.34
CA ILE A 85 13.94 -4.94 -0.96
C ILE A 85 15.47 -4.99 -1.15
N LEU A 86 16.07 -3.91 -1.70
CA LEU A 86 17.48 -3.91 -2.08
C LEU A 86 18.43 -3.62 -0.92
N GLU A 87 18.00 -2.85 0.08
CA GLU A 87 18.88 -2.34 1.15
C GLU A 87 18.58 -2.96 2.52
N GLN A 88 17.39 -3.53 2.72
CA GLN A 88 16.96 -4.07 4.02
C GLN A 88 16.54 -5.55 3.97
N ASP A 89 16.86 -6.24 2.88
CA ASP A 89 16.62 -7.68 2.70
C ASP A 89 15.14 -8.09 2.88
N VAL A 90 14.24 -7.17 2.54
CA VAL A 90 12.79 -7.44 2.53
C VAL A 90 12.46 -8.36 1.35
N GLU A 91 11.65 -9.38 1.59
CA GLU A 91 11.13 -10.25 0.54
C GLU A 91 10.49 -9.42 -0.58
N PRO A 92 10.82 -9.69 -1.87
CA PRO A 92 10.20 -8.98 -2.99
C PRO A 92 8.68 -9.16 -3.02
N PHE A 93 7.94 -8.07 -3.21
CA PHE A 93 6.48 -8.05 -3.25
C PHE A 93 5.96 -7.17 -4.40
N ILE A 94 4.75 -7.49 -4.86
CA ILE A 94 4.02 -6.72 -5.88
C ILE A 94 3.18 -5.65 -5.17
N ILE A 95 3.03 -4.47 -5.80
CA ILE A 95 2.11 -3.44 -5.32
C ILE A 95 1.06 -3.17 -6.40
N VAL A 96 -0.20 -3.15 -6.01
CA VAL A 96 -1.34 -2.84 -6.86
C VAL A 96 -2.02 -1.58 -6.36
N GLY A 97 -1.82 -0.46 -7.01
CA GLY A 97 -2.53 0.79 -6.73
C GLY A 97 -3.84 0.83 -7.50
N VAL A 98 -4.96 0.85 -6.80
CA VAL A 98 -6.30 1.01 -7.38
C VAL A 98 -6.60 2.50 -7.46
N GLU A 99 -6.69 3.04 -8.70
CA GLU A 99 -7.00 4.46 -8.89
C GLU A 99 -8.50 4.71 -8.65
N VAL A 100 -8.82 5.84 -8.06
CA VAL A 100 -10.18 6.30 -7.84
C VAL A 100 -10.40 7.66 -8.51
N ASN A 101 -11.59 7.88 -9.01
CA ASN A 101 -12.01 9.22 -9.40
C ASN A 101 -12.34 10.03 -8.14
N VAL A 102 -11.60 11.10 -7.90
CA VAL A 102 -11.75 11.96 -6.71
C VAL A 102 -13.18 12.46 -6.53
N ALA A 103 -13.90 12.72 -7.64
CA ALA A 103 -15.30 13.20 -7.59
C ALA A 103 -16.28 12.19 -6.97
N VAL A 104 -15.97 10.89 -7.00
CA VAL A 104 -16.81 9.83 -6.44
C VAL A 104 -16.15 9.10 -5.26
N ARG A 105 -14.95 9.51 -4.86
CA ARG A 105 -14.17 8.86 -3.81
C ARG A 105 -14.95 8.68 -2.51
N THR A 106 -15.60 9.72 -2.02
CA THR A 106 -16.42 9.64 -0.80
C THR A 106 -17.62 8.70 -0.97
N ALA A 107 -18.25 8.68 -2.16
CA ALA A 107 -19.35 7.77 -2.45
C ALA A 107 -18.92 6.29 -2.47
N GLU A 108 -17.66 6.01 -2.84
CA GLU A 108 -17.10 4.65 -2.91
C GLU A 108 -16.44 4.20 -1.60
N TYR A 109 -15.82 5.11 -0.84
CA TYR A 109 -15.00 4.73 0.31
C TYR A 109 -15.67 4.93 1.67
N ALA A 110 -16.60 5.90 1.78
CA ALA A 110 -17.32 6.12 3.03
C ALA A 110 -18.38 5.03 3.25
N PRO A 111 -18.52 4.49 4.47
CA PRO A 111 -19.49 3.42 4.75
C PRO A 111 -20.95 3.81 4.52
N PHE A 112 -21.25 5.12 4.52
CA PHE A 112 -22.56 5.70 4.16
C PHE A 112 -22.65 6.10 2.68
N GLY A 113 -21.61 5.88 1.90
CA GLY A 113 -21.51 6.27 0.49
C GLY A 113 -22.44 5.45 -0.41
N SER A 114 -23.03 6.09 -1.41
CA SER A 114 -24.03 5.47 -2.29
C SER A 114 -23.46 4.36 -3.19
N ARG A 115 -22.15 4.31 -3.39
CA ARG A 115 -21.44 3.31 -4.21
C ARG A 115 -20.54 2.38 -3.37
N PHE A 116 -20.62 2.50 -2.03
CA PHE A 116 -19.71 1.78 -1.13
C PHE A 116 -19.76 0.27 -1.31
N LYS A 117 -20.97 -0.33 -1.32
CA LYS A 117 -21.14 -1.77 -1.49
C LYS A 117 -20.63 -2.26 -2.85
N GLN A 118 -20.93 -1.51 -3.91
CA GLN A 118 -20.47 -1.81 -5.26
C GLN A 118 -18.94 -1.75 -5.34
N TYR A 119 -18.31 -0.80 -4.64
CA TYR A 119 -16.85 -0.72 -4.58
C TYR A 119 -16.24 -1.92 -3.85
N LEU A 120 -16.81 -2.35 -2.72
CA LEU A 120 -16.34 -3.56 -2.03
C LEU A 120 -16.44 -4.79 -2.94
N SER A 121 -17.57 -4.98 -3.64
CA SER A 121 -17.72 -6.10 -4.59
C SER A 121 -16.77 -5.99 -5.77
N CYS A 122 -16.61 -4.81 -6.38
CA CYS A 122 -15.62 -4.59 -7.44
C CYS A 122 -14.21 -5.00 -6.99
N PHE A 123 -13.84 -4.61 -5.79
CA PHE A 123 -12.50 -4.91 -5.26
C PHE A 123 -12.29 -6.42 -5.07
N ALA A 124 -13.23 -7.07 -4.39
CA ALA A 124 -13.12 -8.48 -4.02
C ALA A 124 -13.36 -9.44 -5.20
N GLU A 125 -14.32 -9.13 -6.06
CA GLU A 125 -14.84 -10.05 -7.08
C GLU A 125 -14.29 -9.78 -8.48
N GLU A 126 -13.69 -8.60 -8.71
CA GLU A 126 -13.16 -8.23 -10.03
C GLU A 126 -11.67 -7.89 -9.98
N ILE A 127 -11.23 -6.96 -9.08
CA ILE A 127 -9.83 -6.52 -9.05
C ILE A 127 -8.90 -7.65 -8.58
N ILE A 128 -9.24 -8.31 -7.46
CA ILE A 128 -8.41 -9.41 -6.95
C ILE A 128 -8.28 -10.56 -7.96
N PRO A 129 -9.37 -11.11 -8.53
CA PRO A 129 -9.29 -12.15 -9.54
C PRO A 129 -8.51 -11.71 -10.79
N PHE A 130 -8.66 -10.45 -11.23
CA PHE A 130 -7.89 -9.91 -12.34
C PHE A 130 -6.38 -9.94 -12.05
N ILE A 131 -5.96 -9.51 -10.88
CA ILE A 131 -4.54 -9.52 -10.48
C ILE A 131 -4.02 -10.95 -10.36
N GLU A 132 -4.78 -11.85 -9.75
CA GLU A 132 -4.41 -13.26 -9.58
C GLU A 132 -4.33 -14.06 -10.89
N HIS A 133 -5.05 -13.61 -11.91
CA HIS A 133 -4.97 -14.19 -13.26
C HIS A 133 -3.74 -13.72 -14.03
N ASN A 134 -3.36 -12.45 -13.86
CA ASN A 134 -2.33 -11.82 -14.69
C ASN A 134 -0.93 -11.77 -14.03
N TYR A 135 -0.83 -11.98 -12.70
CA TYR A 135 0.41 -11.85 -11.95
C TYR A 135 0.57 -13.01 -10.96
N PRO A 136 1.80 -13.48 -10.73
CA PRO A 136 2.07 -14.61 -9.84
C PRO A 136 2.03 -14.17 -8.37
N VAL A 137 0.87 -13.72 -7.90
CA VAL A 137 0.65 -13.34 -6.51
C VAL A 137 0.24 -14.52 -5.64
N ARG A 138 0.64 -14.52 -4.38
CA ARG A 138 0.19 -15.48 -3.38
C ARG A 138 -1.25 -15.18 -2.97
N ARG A 139 -2.04 -16.24 -2.73
CA ARG A 139 -3.51 -16.14 -2.62
C ARG A 139 -4.05 -16.35 -1.21
N THR A 140 -3.21 -16.50 -0.20
CA THR A 140 -3.68 -16.62 1.19
C THR A 140 -3.94 -15.24 1.81
N PRO A 141 -4.86 -15.12 2.77
CA PRO A 141 -5.17 -13.83 3.42
C PRO A 141 -3.95 -13.14 4.04
N GLY A 142 -3.02 -13.93 4.60
CA GLY A 142 -1.78 -13.41 5.19
C GLY A 142 -0.72 -12.94 4.19
N GLU A 143 -0.89 -13.22 2.90
CA GLU A 143 0.01 -12.78 1.84
C GLU A 143 -0.52 -11.55 1.08
N ARG A 144 -1.72 -11.09 1.44
CA ARG A 144 -2.34 -9.88 0.90
C ARG A 144 -2.43 -8.83 1.99
N ILE A 145 -1.80 -7.70 1.75
CA ILE A 145 -1.92 -6.50 2.57
C ILE A 145 -2.82 -5.52 1.84
N ILE A 146 -3.82 -4.98 2.51
CA ILE A 146 -4.63 -3.90 1.97
C ILE A 146 -4.29 -2.60 2.70
N ALA A 147 -3.98 -1.54 1.94
CA ALA A 147 -3.45 -0.29 2.45
C ALA A 147 -4.27 0.92 1.99
N GLY A 148 -4.39 1.92 2.84
CA GLY A 148 -5.03 3.18 2.48
C GLY A 148 -4.78 4.29 3.48
N ASP A 149 -4.96 5.52 3.03
CA ASP A 149 -4.93 6.72 3.86
C ASP A 149 -6.33 7.29 4.03
N SER A 150 -6.61 7.92 5.17
CA SER A 150 -7.88 8.60 5.43
C SER A 150 -9.08 7.68 5.18
N LEU A 151 -9.98 8.02 4.27
CA LEU A 151 -11.08 7.16 3.81
C LEU A 151 -10.58 5.84 3.20
N GLY A 152 -9.41 5.86 2.53
CA GLY A 152 -8.77 4.66 2.01
C GLY A 152 -8.38 3.67 3.11
N GLY A 153 -7.94 4.16 4.28
CA GLY A 153 -7.68 3.34 5.46
C GLY A 153 -8.97 2.73 6.03
N SER A 154 -10.05 3.50 6.05
CA SER A 154 -11.37 3.03 6.49
C SER A 154 -11.91 1.94 5.56
N VAL A 155 -11.98 2.18 4.25
CA VAL A 155 -12.49 1.18 3.30
C VAL A 155 -11.62 -0.08 3.25
N SER A 156 -10.32 0.03 3.50
CA SER A 156 -9.43 -1.12 3.62
C SER A 156 -9.80 -2.01 4.80
N LEU A 157 -10.11 -1.44 5.96
CA LEU A 157 -10.62 -2.18 7.11
C LEU A 157 -11.98 -2.82 6.79
N HIS A 158 -12.90 -2.09 6.16
CA HIS A 158 -14.20 -2.63 5.75
C HIS A 158 -14.08 -3.80 4.77
N LEU A 159 -13.14 -3.73 3.82
CA LEU A 159 -12.85 -4.84 2.90
C LEU A 159 -12.35 -6.08 3.64
N ALA A 160 -11.45 -5.92 4.61
CA ALA A 160 -10.97 -7.03 5.43
C ALA A 160 -12.11 -7.66 6.26
N LEU A 161 -12.97 -6.85 6.88
CA LEU A 161 -14.10 -7.33 7.66
C LEU A 161 -15.18 -8.01 6.79
N ALA A 162 -15.46 -7.48 5.60
CA ALA A 162 -16.44 -8.06 4.68
C ALA A 162 -15.93 -9.35 4.00
N TYR A 163 -14.62 -9.47 3.80
CA TYR A 163 -13.99 -10.59 3.09
C TYR A 163 -12.79 -11.17 3.88
N PRO A 164 -13.00 -11.74 5.07
CA PRO A 164 -11.89 -12.24 5.90
C PRO A 164 -11.09 -13.38 5.24
N GLY A 165 -11.71 -14.08 4.27
CA GLY A 165 -11.00 -15.06 3.42
C GLY A 165 -10.06 -14.45 2.39
N LEU A 166 -10.12 -13.14 2.14
CA LEU A 166 -9.24 -12.43 1.21
C LEU A 166 -8.11 -11.69 1.92
N PHE A 167 -8.40 -11.01 3.02
CA PHE A 167 -7.44 -10.16 3.73
C PHE A 167 -7.41 -10.47 5.22
N SER A 168 -6.21 -10.57 5.77
CA SER A 168 -5.98 -10.56 7.21
C SER A 168 -5.00 -9.47 7.66
N ARG A 169 -4.48 -8.65 6.73
CA ARG A 169 -3.47 -7.62 6.99
C ARG A 169 -3.92 -6.28 6.44
N VAL A 170 -4.02 -5.27 7.31
CA VAL A 170 -4.46 -3.91 6.97
C VAL A 170 -3.39 -2.89 7.35
N LEU A 171 -3.04 -2.00 6.43
CA LEU A 171 -2.20 -0.83 6.68
C LEU A 171 -3.08 0.43 6.56
N SER A 172 -3.20 1.16 7.66
CA SER A 172 -4.04 2.35 7.74
C SER A 172 -3.23 3.58 8.14
N LEU A 173 -3.21 4.55 7.25
CA LEU A 173 -2.59 5.86 7.46
C LEU A 173 -3.70 6.86 7.79
N SER A 174 -3.80 7.29 9.05
CA SER A 174 -4.81 8.23 9.53
C SER A 174 -6.24 7.86 9.11
N GLY A 175 -6.65 6.61 9.37
CA GLY A 175 -7.94 6.08 8.91
C GLY A 175 -9.13 6.93 9.35
N ALA A 176 -10.06 7.22 8.43
CA ALA A 176 -11.30 7.94 8.68
C ALA A 176 -12.39 6.98 9.20
N TYR A 177 -12.29 6.60 10.46
CA TYR A 177 -13.18 5.62 11.10
C TYR A 177 -14.43 6.29 11.65
N TYR A 178 -15.40 6.53 10.77
CA TYR A 178 -16.71 7.10 11.10
C TYR A 178 -17.51 6.24 12.07
N PRO A 179 -18.60 6.79 12.65
CA PRO A 179 -19.47 6.02 13.55
C PRO A 179 -19.92 4.67 12.99
N GLU A 180 -20.23 4.60 11.69
CA GLU A 180 -20.66 3.36 11.01
C GLU A 180 -19.58 2.28 11.04
N THR A 181 -18.29 2.66 10.98
CA THR A 181 -17.17 1.72 11.12
C THR A 181 -17.12 1.16 12.54
N ARG A 182 -17.32 2.02 13.55
CA ARG A 182 -17.36 1.59 14.96
C ARG A 182 -18.57 0.72 15.26
N ASP A 183 -19.73 1.05 14.68
CA ASP A 183 -20.93 0.22 14.79
C ASP A 183 -20.74 -1.17 14.17
N LEU A 184 -20.01 -1.26 13.06
CA LEU A 184 -19.63 -2.54 12.46
C LEU A 184 -18.72 -3.32 13.40
N LEU A 185 -17.63 -2.70 13.89
CA LEU A 185 -16.70 -3.34 14.82
C LEU A 185 -17.37 -3.80 16.11
N ALA A 186 -18.38 -3.06 16.61
CA ALA A 186 -19.12 -3.45 17.81
C ALA A 186 -19.87 -4.78 17.65
N ARG A 187 -20.25 -5.14 16.43
CA ARG A 187 -20.97 -6.39 16.09
C ARG A 187 -20.04 -7.59 15.86
N GLU A 188 -18.76 -7.34 15.62
CA GLU A 188 -17.77 -8.42 15.48
C GLU A 188 -17.55 -9.10 16.84
N GLU A 189 -17.44 -10.43 16.85
CA GLU A 189 -17.20 -11.21 18.06
C GLU A 189 -15.71 -11.52 18.24
N ASP A 190 -15.04 -11.90 17.15
CA ASP A 190 -13.63 -12.30 17.14
C ASP A 190 -12.89 -11.75 15.92
N LEU A 191 -11.84 -10.98 16.16
CA LEU A 191 -10.92 -10.42 15.16
C LEU A 191 -9.48 -10.93 15.37
N SER A 192 -9.30 -12.05 16.07
CA SER A 192 -7.97 -12.63 16.33
C SER A 192 -7.19 -12.98 15.04
N TRP A 193 -7.89 -13.11 13.93
CA TRP A 193 -7.32 -13.34 12.61
C TRP A 193 -6.77 -12.07 11.92
N LEU A 194 -7.13 -10.87 12.42
CA LEU A 194 -6.78 -9.58 11.82
C LEU A 194 -5.50 -9.01 12.41
N GLN A 195 -4.59 -8.62 11.55
CA GLN A 195 -3.37 -7.87 11.85
C GLN A 195 -3.46 -6.49 11.19
N ILE A 196 -3.38 -5.42 11.98
CA ILE A 196 -3.47 -4.06 11.47
C ILE A 196 -2.34 -3.18 11.96
N ASN A 197 -1.72 -2.43 11.03
CA ASN A 197 -0.79 -1.35 11.33
C ASN A 197 -1.51 -0.02 11.14
N MET A 198 -1.54 0.81 12.17
CA MET A 198 -2.21 2.11 12.18
C MET A 198 -1.20 3.19 12.56
N VAL A 199 -1.19 4.29 11.83
CA VAL A 199 -0.43 5.49 12.19
C VAL A 199 -1.29 6.72 12.00
N VAL A 200 -1.22 7.69 12.92
CA VAL A 200 -1.96 8.96 12.86
C VAL A 200 -1.08 10.12 13.28
N GLY A 201 -1.27 11.28 12.65
CA GLY A 201 -0.56 12.51 12.99
C GLY A 201 -1.22 13.23 14.16
N LEU A 202 -0.43 13.62 15.16
CA LEU A 202 -0.94 14.32 16.37
C LEU A 202 -1.56 15.68 16.09
N GLN A 203 -1.29 16.28 14.91
CA GLN A 203 -1.86 17.56 14.49
C GLN A 203 -3.19 17.39 13.73
N GLU A 204 -3.72 16.17 13.61
CA GLU A 204 -4.95 15.84 12.86
C GLU A 204 -6.21 15.99 13.73
N ARG A 205 -6.24 17.03 14.57
CA ARG A 205 -7.39 17.41 15.38
C ARG A 205 -8.16 18.52 14.69
N ASP A 206 -9.47 18.51 14.82
CA ASP A 206 -10.35 19.49 14.17
C ASP A 206 -10.10 19.63 12.65
N TYR A 207 -9.76 18.50 11.99
CA TYR A 207 -9.46 18.48 10.58
C TYR A 207 -10.74 18.55 9.74
N LYS A 208 -10.77 19.52 8.80
CA LYS A 208 -11.94 19.76 7.94
C LYS A 208 -11.89 18.84 6.72
N THR A 209 -12.97 18.07 6.52
CA THR A 209 -13.22 17.25 5.33
C THR A 209 -14.48 17.73 4.60
N ASP A 210 -14.81 17.07 3.49
CA ASP A 210 -16.05 17.33 2.75
C ASP A 210 -17.31 16.98 3.55
N THR A 211 -17.19 16.07 4.54
CA THR A 211 -18.30 15.56 5.33
C THR A 211 -18.41 16.19 6.73
N GLY A 212 -17.44 17.01 7.12
CA GLY A 212 -17.44 17.67 8.44
C GLY A 212 -16.05 17.96 8.98
N VAL A 213 -16.01 18.28 10.27
CA VAL A 213 -14.76 18.47 11.03
C VAL A 213 -14.59 17.33 12.00
N TYR A 214 -13.41 16.69 12.00
CA TYR A 214 -13.16 15.47 12.76
C TYR A 214 -11.83 15.51 13.49
N ASP A 215 -11.77 14.88 14.67
CA ASP A 215 -10.53 14.55 15.37
C ASP A 215 -10.09 13.13 14.94
N PHE A 216 -9.16 13.06 13.98
CA PHE A 216 -8.64 11.79 13.50
C PHE A 216 -7.83 11.04 14.56
N VAL A 217 -7.20 11.76 15.49
CA VAL A 217 -6.45 11.13 16.59
C VAL A 217 -7.41 10.35 17.47
N GLU A 218 -8.54 10.97 17.87
CA GLU A 218 -9.55 10.30 18.71
C GLU A 218 -10.21 9.13 17.97
N MET A 219 -10.62 9.33 16.70
CA MET A 219 -11.20 8.26 15.88
C MET A 219 -10.28 7.04 15.78
N ASN A 220 -8.97 7.24 15.61
CA ASN A 220 -8.01 6.14 15.53
C ASN A 220 -7.78 5.47 16.89
N ARG A 221 -7.75 6.23 18.00
CA ARG A 221 -7.67 5.68 19.38
C ARG A 221 -8.86 4.79 19.73
N GLU A 222 -10.08 5.29 19.47
CA GLU A 222 -11.31 4.53 19.70
C GLU A 222 -11.32 3.23 18.87
N THR A 223 -11.00 3.32 17.59
CA THR A 223 -10.96 2.16 16.69
C THR A 223 -9.91 1.15 17.11
N LYS A 224 -8.70 1.61 17.49
CA LYS A 224 -7.65 0.75 18.06
C LYS A 224 -8.18 -0.03 19.27
N ALA A 225 -8.78 0.67 20.24
CA ALA A 225 -9.29 0.04 21.47
C ALA A 225 -10.37 -1.02 21.15
N MET A 226 -11.25 -0.76 20.19
CA MET A 226 -12.26 -1.71 19.75
C MET A 226 -11.64 -2.95 19.10
N LEU A 227 -10.69 -2.77 18.19
CA LEU A 227 -9.98 -3.86 17.51
C LEU A 227 -9.26 -4.76 18.53
N GLU A 228 -8.51 -4.17 19.45
CA GLU A 228 -7.81 -4.90 20.51
C GLU A 228 -8.77 -5.67 21.42
N SER A 229 -9.93 -5.07 21.78
CA SER A 229 -10.93 -5.72 22.61
C SER A 229 -11.56 -6.96 21.95
N LYS A 230 -11.46 -7.06 20.62
CA LYS A 230 -11.93 -8.20 19.81
C LYS A 230 -10.80 -9.17 19.44
N GLY A 231 -9.60 -8.99 19.98
CA GLY A 231 -8.46 -9.90 19.78
C GLY A 231 -7.59 -9.61 18.56
N ALA A 232 -7.84 -8.53 17.80
CA ALA A 232 -6.98 -8.15 16.68
C ALA A 232 -5.56 -7.82 17.13
N THR A 233 -4.56 -8.16 16.32
CA THR A 233 -3.18 -7.75 16.53
C THR A 233 -2.99 -6.35 15.97
N VAL A 234 -2.86 -5.35 16.83
CA VAL A 234 -2.77 -3.93 16.45
C VAL A 234 -1.39 -3.37 16.72
N SER A 235 -0.74 -2.86 15.69
CA SER A 235 0.43 -1.97 15.81
C SER A 235 -0.06 -0.54 15.60
N TYR A 236 0.04 0.30 16.63
CA TYR A 236 -0.49 1.66 16.62
C TYR A 236 0.59 2.68 16.96
N ARG A 237 0.71 3.73 16.15
CA ARG A 237 1.65 4.83 16.37
C ARG A 237 0.98 6.18 16.20
N GLU A 238 1.26 7.08 17.14
CA GLU A 238 1.00 8.52 17.02
C GLU A 238 2.32 9.25 16.82
N LYS A 239 2.40 10.08 15.80
CA LYS A 239 3.63 10.81 15.45
C LYS A 239 3.31 12.29 15.23
N ASP A 240 4.30 13.16 15.38
CA ASP A 240 4.12 14.55 14.99
C ASP A 240 3.93 14.65 13.47
N GLY A 241 2.75 15.08 13.04
CA GLY A 241 2.36 15.12 11.64
C GLY A 241 0.95 15.62 11.41
N GLN A 242 0.67 15.95 10.16
CA GLN A 242 -0.60 16.45 9.67
C GLN A 242 -1.26 15.45 8.73
N HIS A 243 -2.54 15.61 8.45
CA HIS A 243 -3.33 14.77 7.55
C HIS A 243 -2.97 15.02 6.07
N LEU A 244 -1.77 14.59 5.67
CA LEU A 244 -1.24 14.81 4.32
C LEU A 244 -0.10 13.85 3.95
N TRP A 245 0.15 13.70 2.66
CA TRP A 245 1.17 12.81 2.10
C TRP A 245 2.59 13.10 2.57
N GLY A 246 2.94 14.32 2.93
CA GLY A 246 4.25 14.64 3.51
C GLY A 246 4.53 13.94 4.85
N PHE A 247 3.48 13.61 5.61
CA PHE A 247 3.54 12.80 6.82
C PHE A 247 3.50 11.30 6.46
N TRP A 248 2.48 10.86 5.75
CA TRP A 248 2.26 9.44 5.44
C TRP A 248 3.41 8.81 4.67
N GLN A 249 4.03 9.53 3.72
CA GLN A 249 5.21 9.07 2.99
C GLN A 249 6.37 8.68 3.91
N LYS A 250 6.59 9.45 4.97
CA LYS A 250 7.67 9.19 5.95
C LYS A 250 7.39 7.95 6.79
N GLU A 251 6.12 7.65 7.05
CA GLU A 251 5.70 6.52 7.88
C GLU A 251 5.54 5.21 7.08
N LEU A 252 5.42 5.27 5.75
CA LEU A 252 5.25 4.10 4.89
C LEU A 252 6.34 3.03 5.05
N PRO A 253 7.65 3.34 5.11
CA PRO A 253 8.68 2.32 5.23
C PRO A 253 8.53 1.48 6.50
N GLU A 254 8.33 2.11 7.65
CA GLU A 254 8.13 1.43 8.94
C GLU A 254 6.83 0.63 8.93
N SER A 255 5.77 1.17 8.32
CA SER A 255 4.48 0.51 8.21
C SER A 255 4.50 -0.71 7.30
N LEU A 256 5.23 -0.68 6.19
CA LEU A 256 5.45 -1.85 5.33
C LEU A 256 6.32 -2.90 6.04
N LEU A 257 7.41 -2.49 6.69
CA LEU A 257 8.30 -3.39 7.43
C LEU A 257 7.59 -4.19 8.51
N TYR A 258 6.53 -3.64 9.10
CA TYR A 258 5.72 -4.37 10.10
C TYR A 258 5.16 -5.69 9.57
N PHE A 259 4.85 -5.78 8.28
CA PHE A 259 4.29 -6.97 7.66
C PHE A 259 5.33 -7.91 7.03
N PHE A 260 6.53 -7.39 6.73
CA PHE A 260 7.58 -8.10 5.99
C PHE A 260 8.80 -8.50 6.85
N ARG A 261 8.83 -8.09 8.11
CA ARG A 261 9.84 -8.60 9.05
C ARG A 261 9.41 -9.96 9.56
N PRO A 262 10.36 -10.93 9.65
CA PRO A 262 10.09 -12.24 10.22
C PRO A 262 9.74 -12.17 11.70
#